data_9e2f03d299dd3638431ed8d05cbfbbea
#
_entry.id   9e2f03d299dd3638431ed8d05cbfbbea
#
_cell.length_a   1.000
_cell.length_b   1.000
_cell.length_c   1.000
_cell.angle_alpha   90.00
_cell.angle_beta   90.00
_cell.angle_gamma   90.00
#
_symmetry.space_group_name_H-M   'P 1'
#
loop_
_entity.id
_entity.type
_entity.pdbx_description
1 polymer ?
#
loop_
_entity_poly.entity_id
_entity_poly.type
_entity_poly.pdbx_seq_one_letter_code
_entity_poly.pdbx_strand_id
1 'polypeptide(L)'
;KVFKRGTVMIIYILVIAHFLADFTFQSTRLAYCKLNSNRDFLCHASIYAFILLIAIFPFVKFSRAIIPYIIIIISHSFIDWIRINVDKKFKGKQTITFISFIMDQILHVLILIVLYHAFNLGVETTELYCLIQQWPYFNNLVIYCLVFIILWDPTAVFIKKIFIYISNENN
;
A
#
# COMPACT_ATOMS: atom_id res chain seq x y z
N LYS A 1 10.06 -26.48 -13.01
CA LYS A 1 10.46 -25.26 -12.27
C LYS A 1 9.59 -25.20 -11.03
N VAL A 2 10.12 -25.66 -9.89
CA VAL A 2 9.43 -25.54 -8.59
C VAL A 2 9.43 -24.07 -8.22
N PHE A 3 8.31 -23.40 -8.37
CA PHE A 3 8.08 -22.06 -7.80
C PHE A 3 8.23 -22.24 -6.28
N LYS A 4 9.34 -21.78 -5.71
CA LYS A 4 9.56 -21.91 -4.25
C LYS A 4 8.44 -21.14 -3.55
N ARG A 5 7.58 -21.86 -2.80
CA ARG A 5 6.45 -21.28 -2.04
C ARG A 5 6.82 -20.06 -1.19
N GLY A 6 8.08 -19.92 -0.81
CA GLY A 6 8.59 -18.80 -0.01
C GLY A 6 8.72 -17.47 -0.76
N THR A 7 8.89 -17.48 -2.07
CA THR A 7 9.04 -16.23 -2.84
C THR A 7 7.77 -15.37 -2.85
N VAL A 8 6.60 -15.98 -2.81
CA VAL A 8 5.30 -15.29 -2.89
C VAL A 8 4.98 -14.47 -1.63
N MET A 9 5.55 -14.80 -0.47
CA MET A 9 5.21 -14.10 0.78
C MET A 9 5.68 -12.64 0.80
N ILE A 10 6.75 -12.29 0.07
CA ILE A 10 7.26 -10.91 0.01
C ILE A 10 6.23 -9.96 -0.61
N ILE A 11 5.51 -10.35 -1.66
CA ILE A 11 4.46 -9.48 -2.22
C ILE A 11 3.34 -9.23 -1.22
N TYR A 12 2.94 -10.24 -0.42
CA TYR A 12 1.93 -10.05 0.63
C TYR A 12 2.42 -9.09 1.71
N ILE A 13 3.71 -9.17 2.11
CA ILE A 13 4.32 -8.25 3.07
C ILE A 13 4.33 -6.82 2.52
N LEU A 14 4.62 -6.62 1.23
CA LEU A 14 4.57 -5.30 0.60
C LEU A 14 3.13 -4.74 0.56
N VAL A 15 2.13 -5.57 0.26
CA VAL A 15 0.71 -5.16 0.27
C VAL A 15 0.24 -4.85 1.70
N ILE A 16 0.67 -5.63 2.70
CA ILE A 16 0.44 -5.34 4.12
C ILE A 16 1.01 -3.98 4.48
N ALA A 17 2.27 -3.71 4.11
CA ALA A 17 2.94 -2.45 4.38
C ALA A 17 2.21 -1.26 3.73
N HIS A 18 1.75 -1.42 2.49
CA HIS A 18 0.96 -0.40 1.81
C HIS A 18 -0.33 -0.07 2.56
N PHE A 19 -1.14 -1.07 2.91
CA PHE A 19 -2.39 -0.84 3.63
C PHE A 19 -2.17 -0.29 5.05
N LEU A 20 -1.12 -0.74 5.75
CA LEU A 20 -0.75 -0.15 7.04
C LEU A 20 -0.41 1.34 6.89
N ALA A 21 0.39 1.70 5.90
CA ALA A 21 0.81 3.08 5.67
C ALA A 21 -0.35 4.00 5.29
N ASP A 22 -1.24 3.53 4.40
CA ASP A 22 -2.32 4.33 3.83
C ASP A 22 -3.58 4.42 4.70
N PHE A 23 -3.82 3.42 5.54
CA PHE A 23 -5.05 3.37 6.33
C PHE A 23 -4.78 3.42 7.84
N THR A 24 -3.89 2.59 8.36
CA THR A 24 -3.67 2.50 9.82
C THR A 24 -2.79 3.64 10.34
N PHE A 25 -1.67 3.94 9.67
CA PHE A 25 -0.74 4.99 10.09
C PHE A 25 -1.06 6.37 9.50
N GLN A 26 -1.98 6.45 8.55
CA GLN A 26 -2.52 7.71 8.08
C GLN A 26 -3.71 8.13 8.97
N SER A 27 -3.49 9.00 9.95
CA SER A 27 -4.58 9.53 10.76
C SER A 27 -5.62 10.26 9.89
N THR A 28 -6.88 10.30 10.32
CA THR A 28 -7.96 11.02 9.63
C THR A 28 -7.60 12.50 9.40
N ARG A 29 -6.91 13.12 10.36
CA ARG A 29 -6.39 14.49 10.22
C ARG A 29 -5.39 14.60 9.07
N LEU A 30 -4.41 13.70 9.02
CA LEU A 30 -3.37 13.70 7.97
C LEU A 30 -3.99 13.46 6.60
N ALA A 31 -4.94 12.53 6.48
CA ALA A 31 -5.68 12.25 5.25
C ALA A 31 -6.43 13.48 4.72
N TYR A 32 -6.97 14.33 5.61
CA TYR A 32 -7.64 15.56 5.23
C TYR A 32 -6.63 16.69 4.94
N CYS A 33 -5.60 16.87 5.77
CA CYS A 33 -4.66 17.98 5.65
C CYS A 33 -3.75 17.84 4.43
N LYS A 34 -3.37 16.60 4.03
CA LYS A 34 -2.54 16.37 2.84
C LYS A 34 -3.18 16.90 1.53
N LEU A 35 -4.49 17.10 1.52
CA LEU A 35 -5.18 17.69 0.36
C LEU A 35 -4.79 19.15 0.11
N ASN A 36 -4.43 19.92 1.16
CA ASN A 36 -4.22 21.36 1.08
C ASN A 36 -2.83 21.82 1.55
N SER A 37 -2.02 20.91 2.09
CA SER A 37 -0.71 21.21 2.68
C SER A 37 0.37 20.31 2.11
N ASN A 38 1.37 20.91 1.46
CA ASN A 38 2.54 20.18 0.97
C ASN A 38 3.33 19.53 2.13
N ARG A 39 3.33 20.16 3.31
CA ARG A 39 3.99 19.60 4.50
C ARG A 39 3.32 18.29 4.93
N ASP A 40 1.99 18.26 4.98
CA ASP A 40 1.26 17.07 5.39
C ASP A 40 1.32 15.97 4.31
N PHE A 41 1.40 16.34 3.03
CA PHE A 41 1.68 15.42 1.94
C PHE A 41 3.06 14.75 2.09
N LEU A 42 4.10 15.55 2.34
CA LEU A 42 5.45 15.01 2.60
C LEU A 42 5.52 14.18 3.88
N CYS A 43 4.78 14.56 4.93
CA CYS A 43 4.67 13.76 6.15
C CYS A 43 4.09 12.37 5.85
N HIS A 44 3.00 12.30 5.09
CA HIS A 44 2.43 11.03 4.65
C HIS A 44 3.43 10.20 3.84
N ALA A 45 4.08 10.80 2.83
CA ALA A 45 5.10 10.13 2.02
C ALA A 45 6.27 9.59 2.87
N SER A 46 6.67 10.32 3.92
CA SER A 46 7.71 9.88 4.86
C SER A 46 7.27 8.69 5.71
N ILE A 47 6.03 8.70 6.20
CA ILE A 47 5.45 7.56 6.93
C ILE A 47 5.41 6.33 6.02
N TYR A 48 4.93 6.49 4.79
CA TYR A 48 4.89 5.42 3.80
C TYR A 48 6.29 4.84 3.54
N ALA A 49 7.27 5.71 3.28
CA ALA A 49 8.66 5.32 3.06
C ALA A 49 9.23 4.55 4.26
N PHE A 50 8.98 5.00 5.49
CA PHE A 50 9.46 4.34 6.70
C PHE A 50 8.85 2.94 6.89
N ILE A 51 7.54 2.80 6.68
CA ILE A 51 6.86 1.50 6.80
C ILE A 51 7.35 0.54 5.73
N LEU A 52 7.49 1.01 4.48
CA LEU A 52 8.02 0.21 3.39
C LEU A 52 9.48 -0.21 3.64
N LEU A 53 10.30 0.66 4.24
CA LEU A 53 11.68 0.34 4.61
C LEU A 53 11.72 -0.85 5.57
N ILE A 54 10.91 -0.82 6.63
CA ILE A 54 10.80 -1.91 7.60
C ILE A 54 10.25 -3.19 6.94
N ALA A 55 9.39 -3.06 5.94
CA ALA A 55 8.77 -4.19 5.27
C ALA A 55 9.67 -4.88 4.23
N ILE A 56 10.61 -4.18 3.60
CA ILE A 56 11.39 -4.74 2.49
C ILE A 56 12.81 -5.15 2.90
N PHE A 57 13.54 -4.28 3.63
CA PHE A 57 14.97 -4.50 3.89
C PHE A 57 15.30 -5.66 4.82
N PRO A 58 14.46 -6.07 5.78
CA PRO A 58 14.72 -7.29 6.56
C PRO A 58 14.63 -8.57 5.74
N PHE A 59 13.89 -8.57 4.61
CA PHE A 59 13.55 -9.77 3.86
C PHE A 59 14.23 -9.88 2.50
N VAL A 60 14.58 -8.74 1.87
CA VAL A 60 15.21 -8.67 0.55
C VAL A 60 16.61 -8.08 0.68
N LYS A 61 17.60 -8.68 0.00
CA LYS A 61 18.97 -8.13 0.02
C LYS A 61 19.00 -6.69 -0.46
N PHE A 62 19.79 -5.86 0.21
CA PHE A 62 19.88 -4.42 -0.04
C PHE A 62 20.12 -4.09 -1.53
N SER A 63 21.03 -4.80 -2.19
CA SER A 63 21.35 -4.61 -3.60
C SER A 63 20.15 -4.77 -4.54
N ARG A 64 19.18 -5.59 -4.16
CA ARG A 64 17.93 -5.81 -4.92
C ARG A 64 16.78 -4.94 -4.47
N ALA A 65 16.78 -4.54 -3.20
CA ALA A 65 15.69 -3.80 -2.59
C ALA A 65 15.73 -2.31 -2.88
N ILE A 66 16.91 -1.69 -3.00
CA ILE A 66 17.07 -0.22 -3.00
C ILE A 66 16.39 0.46 -4.19
N ILE A 67 16.55 -0.07 -5.40
CA ILE A 67 15.94 0.54 -6.60
C ILE A 67 14.42 0.42 -6.57
N PRO A 68 13.80 -0.77 -6.40
CA PRO A 68 12.36 -0.88 -6.31
C PRO A 68 11.79 -0.11 -5.11
N TYR A 69 12.48 -0.02 -3.98
CA TYR A 69 12.07 0.80 -2.84
C TYR A 69 11.90 2.27 -3.25
N ILE A 70 12.89 2.85 -3.92
CA ILE A 70 12.83 4.24 -4.39
C ILE A 70 11.69 4.41 -5.42
N ILE A 71 11.55 3.49 -6.37
CA ILE A 71 10.50 3.55 -7.39
C ILE A 71 9.11 3.47 -6.75
N ILE A 72 8.92 2.60 -5.76
CA ILE A 72 7.63 2.48 -5.04
C ILE A 72 7.27 3.80 -4.36
N ILE A 73 8.20 4.43 -3.65
CA ILE A 73 7.94 5.70 -2.95
C ILE A 73 7.59 6.82 -3.94
N ILE A 74 8.34 6.94 -5.03
CA ILE A 74 8.08 7.97 -6.04
C ILE A 74 6.74 7.74 -6.72
N SER A 75 6.45 6.51 -7.15
CA SER A 75 5.19 6.17 -7.81
C SER A 75 3.99 6.32 -6.87
N HIS A 76 4.11 5.90 -5.61
CA HIS A 76 3.08 6.11 -4.60
C HIS A 76 2.76 7.60 -4.43
N SER A 77 3.78 8.42 -4.21
CA SER A 77 3.61 9.86 -4.06
C SER A 77 3.02 10.52 -5.31
N PHE A 78 3.38 10.04 -6.49
CA PHE A 78 2.85 10.56 -7.75
C PHE A 78 1.37 10.21 -7.96
N ILE A 79 0.96 8.98 -7.65
CA ILE A 79 -0.45 8.55 -7.72
C ILE A 79 -1.30 9.34 -6.72
N ASP A 80 -0.84 9.48 -5.48
CA ASP A 80 -1.49 10.29 -4.45
C ASP A 80 -1.66 11.76 -4.90
N TRP A 81 -0.62 12.33 -5.51
CA TRP A 81 -0.68 13.69 -6.05
C TRP A 81 -1.72 13.82 -7.17
N ILE A 82 -1.79 12.87 -8.11
CA ILE A 82 -2.82 12.85 -9.16
C ILE A 82 -4.21 12.80 -8.52
N ARG A 83 -4.44 11.88 -7.58
CA ARG A 83 -5.70 11.73 -6.89
C ARG A 83 -6.13 13.01 -6.19
N ILE A 84 -5.22 13.66 -5.44
CA ILE A 84 -5.49 14.94 -4.77
C ILE A 84 -5.95 16.00 -5.78
N ASN A 85 -5.30 16.10 -6.95
CA ASN A 85 -5.70 17.06 -7.97
C ASN A 85 -7.05 16.73 -8.61
N VAL A 86 -7.37 15.45 -8.82
CA VAL A 86 -8.68 15.00 -9.29
C VAL A 86 -9.76 15.35 -8.26
N ASP A 87 -9.56 15.03 -7.00
CA ASP A 87 -10.52 15.31 -5.92
C ASP A 87 -10.76 16.82 -5.74
N LYS A 88 -9.73 17.67 -5.91
CA LYS A 88 -9.85 19.13 -5.90
C LYS A 88 -10.64 19.66 -7.10
N LYS A 89 -10.32 19.19 -8.30
CA LYS A 89 -10.96 19.63 -9.55
C LYS A 89 -12.45 19.28 -9.59
N PHE A 90 -12.81 18.12 -9.06
CA PHE A 90 -14.17 17.59 -9.07
C PHE A 90 -14.82 17.63 -7.67
N LYS A 91 -14.46 18.63 -6.85
CA LYS A 91 -15.04 18.85 -5.53
C LYS A 91 -16.57 18.89 -5.61
N GLY A 92 -17.25 18.08 -4.81
CA GLY A 92 -18.72 17.96 -4.79
C GLY A 92 -19.28 16.88 -5.73
N LYS A 93 -18.47 16.29 -6.65
CA LYS A 93 -18.91 15.17 -7.48
C LYS A 93 -18.51 13.84 -6.80
N GLN A 94 -19.40 13.33 -5.97
CA GLN A 94 -19.14 12.14 -5.12
C GLN A 94 -18.75 10.89 -5.93
N THR A 95 -19.41 10.68 -7.07
CA THR A 95 -19.08 9.55 -7.98
C THR A 95 -17.63 9.59 -8.44
N ILE A 96 -17.14 10.78 -8.84
CA ILE A 96 -15.75 10.91 -9.33
C ILE A 96 -14.76 10.70 -8.19
N THR A 97 -15.02 11.27 -7.01
CA THR A 97 -14.12 11.08 -5.85
C THR A 97 -14.12 9.64 -5.33
N PHE A 98 -15.25 8.92 -5.46
CA PHE A 98 -15.31 7.51 -5.14
C PHE A 98 -14.51 6.66 -6.14
N ILE A 99 -14.72 6.88 -7.45
CA ILE A 99 -13.97 6.17 -8.50
C ILE A 99 -12.48 6.48 -8.39
N SER A 100 -12.10 7.75 -8.17
CA SER A 100 -10.72 8.19 -7.94
C SER A 100 -10.06 7.41 -6.81
N PHE A 101 -10.77 7.22 -5.69
CA PHE A 101 -10.29 6.43 -4.55
C PHE A 101 -10.06 4.95 -4.91
N ILE A 102 -10.97 4.33 -5.65
CA ILE A 102 -10.83 2.93 -6.06
C ILE A 102 -9.64 2.76 -7.01
N MET A 103 -9.54 3.63 -8.02
CA MET A 103 -8.45 3.59 -8.99
C MET A 103 -7.08 3.81 -8.33
N ASP A 104 -7.01 4.72 -7.37
CA ASP A 104 -5.84 4.97 -6.54
C ASP A 104 -5.34 3.69 -5.87
N GLN A 105 -6.20 2.96 -5.17
CA GLN A 105 -5.82 1.72 -4.48
C GLN A 105 -5.41 0.61 -5.46
N ILE A 106 -6.13 0.47 -6.59
CA ILE A 106 -5.79 -0.51 -7.62
C ILE A 106 -4.41 -0.21 -8.21
N LEU A 107 -4.11 1.05 -8.52
CA LEU A 107 -2.82 1.45 -9.10
C LEU A 107 -1.66 1.20 -8.14
N HIS A 108 -1.81 1.49 -6.83
CA HIS A 108 -0.80 1.21 -5.83
C HIS A 108 -0.48 -0.28 -5.76
N VAL A 109 -1.49 -1.13 -5.64
CA VAL A 109 -1.29 -2.59 -5.58
C VAL A 109 -0.70 -3.12 -6.88
N LEU A 110 -1.15 -2.63 -8.04
CA LEU A 110 -0.62 -3.02 -9.35
C LEU A 110 0.87 -2.71 -9.48
N ILE A 111 1.31 -1.52 -9.07
CA ILE A 111 2.74 -1.14 -9.09
C ILE A 111 3.56 -2.07 -8.19
N LEU A 112 3.08 -2.40 -6.99
CA LEU A 112 3.78 -3.36 -6.12
C LEU A 112 3.96 -4.71 -6.81
N ILE A 113 2.91 -5.24 -7.47
CA ILE A 113 2.96 -6.50 -8.21
C ILE A 113 3.95 -6.41 -9.37
N VAL A 114 3.89 -5.35 -10.16
CA VAL A 114 4.78 -5.15 -11.32
C VAL A 114 6.23 -5.08 -10.87
N LEU A 115 6.55 -4.29 -9.85
CA LEU A 115 7.92 -4.13 -9.36
C LEU A 115 8.43 -5.40 -8.67
N TYR A 116 7.59 -6.11 -7.94
CA TYR A 116 7.94 -7.40 -7.38
C TYR A 116 8.43 -8.39 -8.46
N HIS A 117 7.72 -8.48 -9.58
CA HIS A 117 8.09 -9.37 -10.69
C HIS A 117 9.25 -8.82 -11.50
N ALA A 118 9.27 -7.52 -11.84
CA ALA A 118 10.32 -6.90 -12.65
C ALA A 118 11.70 -6.99 -12.00
N PHE A 119 11.77 -6.82 -10.67
CA PHE A 119 13.02 -6.89 -9.91
C PHE A 119 13.28 -8.25 -9.27
N ASN A 120 12.40 -9.25 -9.47
CA ASN A 120 12.52 -10.59 -8.88
C ASN A 120 12.80 -10.55 -7.36
N LEU A 121 12.05 -9.71 -6.61
CA LEU A 121 12.29 -9.45 -5.19
C LEU A 121 12.26 -10.71 -4.31
N GLY A 122 11.60 -11.77 -4.76
CA GLY A 122 11.57 -13.05 -4.06
C GLY A 122 12.79 -13.95 -4.26
N VAL A 123 13.75 -13.60 -5.13
CA VAL A 123 14.87 -14.51 -5.50
C VAL A 123 16.08 -14.32 -4.58
N GLU A 124 16.47 -13.08 -4.30
CA GLU A 124 17.61 -12.77 -3.45
C GLU A 124 17.15 -12.24 -2.09
N THR A 125 16.82 -13.18 -1.21
CA THR A 125 16.34 -12.88 0.15
C THR A 125 17.51 -12.86 1.15
N THR A 126 17.26 -12.25 2.31
CA THR A 126 18.20 -12.22 3.44
C THR A 126 18.26 -13.55 4.18
N GLU A 127 19.29 -13.75 4.98
CA GLU A 127 19.39 -14.91 5.88
C GLU A 127 18.25 -14.91 6.90
N LEU A 128 17.88 -13.71 7.41
CA LEU A 128 16.74 -13.56 8.32
C LEU A 128 15.45 -14.10 7.71
N TYR A 129 15.18 -13.77 6.44
CA TYR A 129 14.00 -14.28 5.75
C TYR A 129 14.03 -15.80 5.60
N CYS A 130 15.20 -16.35 5.24
CA CYS A 130 15.39 -17.79 5.14
C CYS A 130 15.16 -18.51 6.47
N LEU A 131 15.60 -17.93 7.59
CA LEU A 131 15.35 -18.47 8.94
C LEU A 131 13.86 -18.43 9.30
N ILE A 132 13.20 -17.30 9.08
CA ILE A 132 11.77 -17.15 9.41
C ILE A 132 10.91 -18.07 8.55
N GLN A 133 11.27 -18.31 7.31
CA GLN A 133 10.55 -19.24 6.42
C GLN A 133 10.59 -20.70 6.88
N GLN A 134 11.57 -21.09 7.69
CA GLN A 134 11.62 -22.44 8.26
C GLN A 134 10.53 -22.66 9.33
N TRP A 135 9.98 -21.58 9.87
CA TRP A 135 8.86 -21.69 10.78
C TRP A 135 7.57 -22.09 10.04
N PRO A 136 6.96 -23.24 10.37
CA PRO A 136 5.88 -23.85 9.57
C PRO A 136 4.62 -22.96 9.49
N TYR A 137 4.43 -22.06 10.46
CA TYR A 137 3.26 -21.17 10.54
C TYR A 137 3.49 -19.81 9.87
N PHE A 138 4.70 -19.48 9.41
CA PHE A 138 5.02 -18.16 8.87
C PHE A 138 4.10 -17.74 7.72
N ASN A 139 3.90 -18.62 6.73
CA ASN A 139 3.08 -18.31 5.58
C ASN A 139 1.60 -18.06 5.97
N ASN A 140 1.08 -18.86 6.89
CA ASN A 140 -0.28 -18.69 7.39
C ASN A 140 -0.42 -17.38 8.17
N LEU A 141 0.58 -17.04 8.99
CA LEU A 141 0.62 -15.78 9.74
C LEU A 141 0.56 -14.57 8.79
N VAL A 142 1.40 -14.56 7.74
CA VAL A 142 1.40 -13.47 6.75
C VAL A 142 0.03 -13.33 6.07
N ILE A 143 -0.59 -14.45 5.67
CA ILE A 143 -1.92 -14.45 5.07
C ILE A 143 -2.98 -13.94 6.06
N TYR A 144 -2.96 -14.40 7.31
CA TYR A 144 -3.90 -13.93 8.33
C TYR A 144 -3.72 -12.44 8.63
N CYS A 145 -2.48 -11.96 8.71
CA CYS A 145 -2.20 -10.53 8.85
C CYS A 145 -2.74 -9.72 7.67
N LEU A 146 -2.56 -10.20 6.43
CA LEU A 146 -3.09 -9.54 5.25
C LEU A 146 -4.63 -9.45 5.29
N VAL A 147 -5.30 -10.56 5.57
CA VAL A 147 -6.77 -10.59 5.67
C VAL A 147 -7.25 -9.66 6.78
N PHE A 148 -6.62 -9.72 7.95
CA PHE A 148 -6.98 -8.88 9.10
C PHE A 148 -6.84 -7.39 8.76
N ILE A 149 -5.72 -6.99 8.16
CA ILE A 149 -5.47 -5.58 7.81
C ILE A 149 -6.47 -5.09 6.75
N ILE A 150 -6.79 -5.90 5.73
CA ILE A 150 -7.80 -5.54 4.73
C ILE A 150 -9.18 -5.33 5.36
N LEU A 151 -9.57 -6.21 6.28
CA LEU A 151 -10.86 -6.14 6.95
C LEU A 151 -10.96 -5.01 7.97
N TRP A 152 -9.85 -4.60 8.57
CA TRP A 152 -9.83 -3.59 9.63
C TRP A 152 -10.07 -2.18 9.06
N ASP A 153 -9.08 -1.53 8.52
CA ASP A 153 -9.15 -0.13 8.10
C ASP A 153 -9.63 0.09 6.65
N PRO A 154 -9.06 -0.59 5.64
CA PRO A 154 -9.47 -0.42 4.24
C PRO A 154 -10.95 -0.64 4.01
N THR A 155 -11.50 -1.72 4.59
CA THR A 155 -12.92 -2.05 4.46
C THR A 155 -13.80 -1.01 5.14
N ALA A 156 -13.42 -0.52 6.33
CA ALA A 156 -14.18 0.53 7.02
C ALA A 156 -14.24 1.84 6.22
N VAL A 157 -13.10 2.26 5.64
CA VAL A 157 -13.03 3.45 4.76
C VAL A 157 -13.85 3.24 3.49
N PHE A 158 -13.78 2.06 2.90
CA PHE A 158 -14.53 1.71 1.69
C PHE A 158 -16.04 1.76 1.94
N ILE A 159 -16.53 1.13 3.01
CA ILE A 159 -17.95 1.14 3.40
C ILE A 159 -18.41 2.59 3.63
N LYS A 160 -17.64 3.39 4.38
CA LYS A 160 -17.98 4.80 4.62
C LYS A 160 -18.14 5.58 3.30
N LYS A 161 -17.25 5.36 2.33
CA LYS A 161 -17.33 6.02 1.02
C LYS A 161 -18.52 5.56 0.19
N ILE A 162 -18.89 4.26 0.25
CA ILE A 162 -20.11 3.74 -0.39
C ILE A 162 -21.35 4.41 0.22
N PHE A 163 -21.45 4.51 1.54
CA PHE A 163 -22.61 5.14 2.17
C PHE A 163 -22.75 6.59 1.75
N ILE A 164 -21.65 7.35 1.70
CA ILE A 164 -21.67 8.75 1.24
C ILE A 164 -22.12 8.81 -0.24
N TYR A 165 -21.65 7.90 -1.08
CA TYR A 165 -22.03 7.83 -2.49
C TYR A 165 -23.53 7.58 -2.65
N ILE A 166 -24.08 6.54 -2.01
CA ILE A 166 -25.51 6.18 -2.09
C ILE A 166 -26.42 7.28 -1.51
N SER A 167 -26.03 7.88 -0.38
CA SER A 167 -26.81 8.94 0.26
C SER A 167 -26.99 10.17 -0.62
N ASN A 168 -26.01 10.49 -1.46
CA ASN A 168 -26.06 11.65 -2.35
C ASN A 168 -26.78 11.38 -3.70
N GLU A 169 -26.97 10.10 -4.09
CA GLU A 169 -27.79 9.78 -5.26
C GLU A 169 -29.30 9.82 -4.97
N ASN A 170 -29.69 9.76 -3.69
CA ASN A 170 -31.07 9.76 -3.25
C ASN A 170 -31.62 11.17 -2.83
N ASN A 171 -30.80 12.20 -2.96
CA ASN A 171 -31.17 13.62 -2.73
C ASN A 171 -31.02 14.43 -4.02
#